data_e3c08e87391fe36d5c1072213839b113
#
_entry.id   e3c08e87391fe36d5c1072213839b113
#
_cell.length_a   1.000
_cell.length_b   1.000
_cell.length_c   1.000
_cell.angle_alpha   90.00
_cell.angle_beta   90.00
_cell.angle_gamma   90.00
#
_symmetry.space_group_name_H-M   'P 1'
#
loop_
_entity.id
_entity.type
_entity.pdbx_description
1 polymer ?
#
loop_
_entity_poly.entity_id
_entity_poly.type
_entity_poly.pdbx_seq_one_letter_code
_entity_poly.pdbx_strand_id
1 'polypeptide(L)'
;FPEKGKWYFLSFPFDVYLNDIDKRFQLKDKTFSGKGDFLYVQVYDGEKRAQSNDATGNWTVFSPEGLSDGLVFEKGKGYLVALDAAASDNTLTFSTAGNDIPGSFGKAASVPVYAASAGNTDKAHKGWYLCGNPLPSPISLSQISANPALDGNIYIYDGNAYESYPIGSEYVLPPFSAFFVKASADTEIKLTAAALSTNAVRLKTGYPFSVAATEPEEVAVHNSVFSGTEKKCYLKGKILYLSDLPSTGTVRVSDFTGRVLSVHSILPGSSTLPLSLPAGFYIINVEAGHYH
;
A
#
# COMPACT_ATOMS: atom_id res chain seq x y z
N PHE A 1 -4.79 -1.81 11.97
CA PHE A 1 -3.70 -1.18 12.74
C PHE A 1 -3.19 -2.15 13.80
N PRO A 2 -1.86 -2.26 14.00
CA PRO A 2 -1.28 -3.12 15.05
C PRO A 2 -1.70 -2.72 16.44
N GLU A 3 -1.60 -1.43 16.72
CA GLU A 3 -1.98 -0.85 17.99
C GLU A 3 -2.79 0.42 17.78
N LYS A 4 -3.86 0.57 18.53
CA LYS A 4 -4.63 1.81 18.62
C LYS A 4 -3.88 2.85 19.44
N GLY A 5 -4.08 4.13 19.16
CA GLY A 5 -3.36 5.22 19.82
C GLY A 5 -1.92 5.41 19.37
N LYS A 6 -1.50 4.74 18.29
CA LYS A 6 -0.18 4.91 17.68
C LYS A 6 -0.26 5.41 16.26
N TRP A 7 0.74 6.17 15.85
CA TRP A 7 0.89 6.71 14.52
C TRP A 7 1.60 5.75 13.59
N TYR A 8 1.12 5.71 12.34
CA TYR A 8 1.68 4.86 11.28
C TYR A 8 1.79 5.63 9.98
N PHE A 9 2.85 5.39 9.23
CA PHE A 9 3.01 5.89 7.87
C PHE A 9 2.24 5.01 6.91
N LEU A 10 1.25 5.58 6.25
CA LEU A 10 0.39 4.90 5.30
C LEU A 10 0.33 5.63 3.98
N SER A 11 0.08 4.87 2.92
CA SER A 11 -0.30 5.37 1.61
C SER A 11 -1.32 4.45 0.98
N PHE A 12 -1.96 4.92 -0.06
CA PHE A 12 -3.01 4.17 -0.74
C PHE A 12 -2.70 4.06 -2.24
N PRO A 13 -3.00 2.92 -2.87
CA PRO A 13 -2.83 2.74 -4.31
C PRO A 13 -3.98 3.32 -5.14
N PHE A 14 -4.95 3.94 -4.50
CA PHE A 14 -6.12 4.62 -5.08
C PHE A 14 -6.52 5.81 -4.21
N ASP A 15 -7.28 6.72 -4.77
CA ASP A 15 -7.86 7.84 -4.03
C ASP A 15 -8.95 7.35 -3.08
N VAL A 16 -8.96 7.85 -1.84
CA VAL A 16 -9.97 7.52 -0.82
C VAL A 16 -10.69 8.79 -0.40
N TYR A 17 -11.98 8.80 -0.59
CA TYR A 17 -12.84 9.91 -0.20
C TYR A 17 -13.45 9.68 1.18
N LEU A 18 -13.90 10.75 1.82
CA LEU A 18 -14.49 10.70 3.16
C LEU A 18 -15.68 9.73 3.25
N ASN A 19 -16.48 9.65 2.18
CA ASN A 19 -17.62 8.76 2.11
C ASN A 19 -17.25 7.27 1.93
N ASP A 20 -16.01 6.99 1.53
CA ASP A 20 -15.47 5.64 1.36
C ASP A 20 -14.94 5.06 2.68
N ILE A 21 -14.72 5.91 3.67
CA ILE A 21 -14.24 5.51 5.00
C ILE A 21 -15.39 4.91 5.80
N ASP A 22 -15.11 3.83 6.51
CA ASP A 22 -16.05 3.17 7.42
C ASP A 22 -16.75 4.20 8.32
N LYS A 23 -18.08 4.27 8.21
CA LYS A 23 -18.91 5.26 8.91
C LYS A 23 -18.88 5.13 10.43
N ARG A 24 -18.34 4.04 10.96
CA ARG A 24 -18.07 3.91 12.40
C ARG A 24 -17.01 4.91 12.86
N PHE A 25 -16.04 5.22 11.99
CA PHE A 25 -14.94 6.12 12.32
C PHE A 25 -15.24 7.55 11.87
N GLN A 26 -14.98 8.48 12.77
CA GLN A 26 -15.07 9.91 12.48
C GLN A 26 -13.68 10.49 12.29
N LEU A 27 -13.43 11.10 11.13
CA LEU A 27 -12.23 11.89 10.91
C LEU A 27 -12.25 13.12 11.81
N LYS A 28 -11.18 13.35 12.60
CA LYS A 28 -11.08 14.47 13.54
C LYS A 28 -10.00 15.46 13.12
N ASP A 29 -10.32 16.72 13.30
CA ASP A 29 -9.47 17.89 13.05
C ASP A 29 -8.38 18.11 14.10
N LYS A 30 -8.47 17.43 15.23
CA LYS A 30 -7.51 17.51 16.34
C LYS A 30 -7.08 16.12 16.77
N THR A 31 -5.77 15.93 16.95
CA THR A 31 -5.23 14.64 17.35
C THR A 31 -5.52 14.32 18.80
N PHE A 32 -6.00 13.10 19.05
CA PHE A 32 -6.32 12.57 20.38
C PHE A 32 -7.16 13.53 21.26
N SER A 33 -8.05 14.26 20.63
CA SER A 33 -8.90 15.28 21.28
C SER A 33 -10.12 14.72 21.98
N GLY A 34 -10.43 13.45 21.82
CA GLY A 34 -11.57 12.77 22.40
C GLY A 34 -11.28 11.29 22.63
N LYS A 35 -12.34 10.52 22.91
CA LYS A 35 -12.26 9.05 23.05
C LYS A 35 -13.40 8.41 22.28
N GLY A 36 -13.08 7.45 21.43
CA GLY A 36 -14.08 6.73 20.64
C GLY A 36 -13.56 6.28 19.30
N ASP A 37 -14.45 6.01 18.37
CA ASP A 37 -14.13 5.58 17.02
C ASP A 37 -13.68 6.77 16.17
N PHE A 38 -12.47 7.25 16.44
CA PHE A 38 -11.87 8.40 15.78
C PHE A 38 -10.67 8.00 14.94
N LEU A 39 -10.62 8.57 13.75
CA LEU A 39 -9.52 8.51 12.80
C LEU A 39 -8.80 9.85 12.80
N TYR A 40 -7.49 9.82 12.95
CA TYR A 40 -6.61 10.98 12.87
C TYR A 40 -5.69 10.85 11.68
N VAL A 41 -5.62 11.89 10.86
CA VAL A 41 -4.77 11.97 9.68
C VAL A 41 -3.94 13.23 9.73
N GLN A 42 -2.65 13.11 9.44
CA GLN A 42 -1.76 14.24 9.28
C GLN A 42 -1.05 14.16 7.94
N VAL A 43 -0.87 15.32 7.33
CA VAL A 43 -0.12 15.50 6.09
C VAL A 43 1.22 16.13 6.43
N TYR A 44 2.27 15.63 5.80
CA TYR A 44 3.60 16.21 5.95
C TYR A 44 3.73 17.49 5.13
N ASP A 45 4.27 18.52 5.75
CA ASP A 45 4.51 19.84 5.15
C ASP A 45 6.01 20.09 5.02
N GLY A 46 6.56 19.75 3.86
CA GLY A 46 7.97 19.95 3.54
C GLY A 46 8.37 21.43 3.43
N GLU A 47 7.44 22.30 3.02
CA GLU A 47 7.71 23.73 2.94
C GLU A 47 7.83 24.33 4.33
N LYS A 48 6.93 23.98 5.23
CA LYS A 48 7.03 24.41 6.62
C LYS A 48 8.37 24.00 7.24
N ARG A 49 8.83 22.77 6.99
CA ARG A 49 10.15 22.31 7.42
C ARG A 49 11.27 23.17 6.83
N ALA A 50 11.21 23.43 5.54
CA ALA A 50 12.21 24.26 4.88
C ALA A 50 12.24 25.70 5.41
N GLN A 51 11.08 26.26 5.75
CA GLN A 51 10.98 27.62 6.28
C GLN A 51 11.41 27.71 7.75
N SER A 52 11.01 26.75 8.58
CA SER A 52 11.30 26.77 10.02
C SER A 52 12.72 26.35 10.38
N ASN A 53 13.45 25.70 9.47
CA ASN A 53 14.72 25.03 9.76
C ASN A 53 14.62 24.01 10.90
N ASP A 54 13.49 23.38 11.06
CA ASP A 54 13.21 22.41 12.12
C ASP A 54 12.70 21.10 11.52
N ALA A 55 13.19 19.98 12.01
CA ALA A 55 12.72 18.65 11.64
C ALA A 55 11.40 18.28 12.31
N THR A 56 11.00 19.02 13.34
CA THR A 56 9.81 18.75 14.14
C THR A 56 8.65 19.68 13.81
N GLY A 57 7.43 19.29 14.15
CA GLY A 57 6.26 20.14 14.01
C GLY A 57 5.77 20.40 12.56
N ASN A 58 6.26 19.63 11.59
CA ASN A 58 5.98 19.81 10.17
C ASN A 58 4.79 18.96 9.69
N TRP A 59 3.91 18.63 10.60
CA TRP A 59 2.69 17.89 10.33
C TRP A 59 1.49 18.80 10.45
N THR A 60 0.62 18.76 9.46
CA THR A 60 -0.65 19.46 9.47
C THR A 60 -1.77 18.45 9.66
N VAL A 61 -2.58 18.65 10.69
CA VAL A 61 -3.75 17.83 10.96
C VAL A 61 -4.78 18.06 9.86
N PHE A 62 -5.31 16.97 9.37
CA PHE A 62 -6.31 16.99 8.33
C PHE A 62 -7.66 17.37 8.91
N SER A 63 -8.29 18.41 8.34
CA SER A 63 -9.65 18.83 8.74
C SER A 63 -10.66 18.39 7.69
N PRO A 64 -11.72 17.66 8.06
CA PRO A 64 -12.78 17.32 7.13
C PRO A 64 -13.52 18.53 6.58
N GLU A 65 -13.54 19.64 7.32
CA GLU A 65 -14.21 20.88 6.91
C GLU A 65 -13.48 21.60 5.76
N GLY A 66 -12.21 21.33 5.57
CA GLY A 66 -11.39 21.89 4.47
C GLY A 66 -11.44 21.11 3.18
N LEU A 67 -12.15 19.98 3.12
CA LEU A 67 -12.21 19.10 1.96
C LEU A 67 -13.32 19.57 1.00
N SER A 68 -12.96 20.33 -0.01
CA SER A 68 -13.90 20.80 -1.03
C SER A 68 -14.49 19.66 -1.87
N ASP A 69 -13.74 18.58 -2.04
CA ASP A 69 -14.09 17.41 -2.86
C ASP A 69 -14.23 16.12 -2.02
N GLY A 70 -13.94 16.18 -0.71
CA GLY A 70 -13.99 15.03 0.19
C GLY A 70 -12.81 14.06 0.06
N LEU A 71 -11.78 14.35 -0.75
CA LEU A 71 -10.59 13.51 -0.91
C LEU A 71 -9.75 13.52 0.39
N VAL A 72 -9.62 12.35 1.04
CA VAL A 72 -8.86 12.19 2.28
C VAL A 72 -7.46 11.66 2.00
N PHE A 73 -7.35 10.64 1.17
CA PHE A 73 -6.07 10.06 0.79
C PHE A 73 -5.91 10.08 -0.72
N GLU A 74 -4.91 10.80 -1.17
CA GLU A 74 -4.50 10.87 -2.57
C GLU A 74 -3.56 9.70 -2.89
N LYS A 75 -3.80 9.07 -4.03
CA LYS A 75 -2.97 7.95 -4.51
C LYS A 75 -1.48 8.30 -4.52
N GLY A 76 -0.66 7.43 -3.92
CA GLY A 76 0.80 7.56 -3.95
C GLY A 76 1.37 8.65 -3.07
N LYS A 77 0.55 9.33 -2.28
CA LYS A 77 0.98 10.28 -1.26
C LYS A 77 1.06 9.59 0.10
N GLY A 78 2.02 10.00 0.90
CA GLY A 78 2.18 9.48 2.25
C GLY A 78 1.42 10.30 3.28
N TYR A 79 0.95 9.61 4.31
CA TYR A 79 0.18 10.18 5.42
C TYR A 79 0.64 9.58 6.74
N LEU A 80 0.46 10.33 7.80
CA LEU A 80 0.56 9.85 9.18
C LEU A 80 -0.87 9.61 9.68
N VAL A 81 -1.17 8.36 10.05
CA VAL A 81 -2.54 7.93 10.36
C VAL A 81 -2.57 7.22 11.71
N ALA A 82 -3.60 7.49 12.51
CA ALA A 82 -3.82 6.81 13.77
C ALA A 82 -5.32 6.57 14.01
N LEU A 83 -5.63 5.47 14.68
CA LEU A 83 -6.92 5.29 15.35
C LEU A 83 -6.80 5.72 16.81
N ASP A 84 -7.88 6.23 17.37
CA ASP A 84 -7.92 6.56 18.79
C ASP A 84 -7.66 5.32 19.66
N ALA A 85 -6.99 5.50 20.79
CA ALA A 85 -6.72 4.41 21.72
C ALA A 85 -7.99 3.75 22.28
N ALA A 86 -9.08 4.51 22.35
CA ALA A 86 -10.39 4.03 22.80
C ALA A 86 -11.30 3.54 21.66
N ALA A 87 -10.79 3.50 20.41
CA ALA A 87 -11.57 2.97 19.29
C ALA A 87 -12.07 1.54 19.56
N SER A 88 -13.28 1.23 19.13
CA SER A 88 -13.90 -0.08 19.35
C SER A 88 -13.19 -1.20 18.57
N ASP A 89 -12.56 -0.85 17.44
CA ASP A 89 -11.85 -1.78 16.55
C ASP A 89 -10.48 -1.20 16.16
N ASN A 90 -9.58 -2.05 15.74
CA ASN A 90 -8.29 -1.68 15.16
C ASN A 90 -8.27 -1.82 13.63
N THR A 91 -9.41 -2.15 13.02
CA THR A 91 -9.59 -2.33 11.58
C THR A 91 -10.36 -1.15 11.01
N LEU A 92 -9.78 -0.48 10.02
CA LEU A 92 -10.42 0.56 9.24
C LEU A 92 -10.77 -0.02 7.87
N THR A 93 -12.04 0.03 7.51
CA THR A 93 -12.54 -0.46 6.23
C THR A 93 -12.83 0.70 5.30
N PHE A 94 -12.46 0.55 4.03
CA PHE A 94 -12.79 1.48 2.96
C PHE A 94 -13.79 0.82 2.02
N SER A 95 -14.88 1.52 1.71
CA SER A 95 -15.89 1.07 0.76
C SER A 95 -15.81 1.95 -0.47
N THR A 96 -15.38 1.41 -1.58
CA THR A 96 -15.33 2.12 -2.86
C THR A 96 -16.60 1.91 -3.67
N ALA A 97 -17.75 1.97 -3.05
CA ALA A 97 -19.04 1.80 -3.71
C ALA A 97 -19.19 2.83 -4.86
N GLY A 98 -18.75 2.45 -6.05
CA GLY A 98 -18.94 3.20 -7.28
C GLY A 98 -17.77 4.02 -7.78
N ASN A 99 -16.63 4.04 -7.09
CA ASN A 99 -15.41 4.68 -7.56
C ASN A 99 -14.31 3.66 -7.82
N ASP A 100 -13.76 3.77 -8.97
CA ASP A 100 -12.75 2.99 -9.62
C ASP A 100 -11.58 2.57 -8.73
N ILE A 101 -11.75 1.46 -8.00
CA ILE A 101 -10.58 0.64 -7.83
C ILE A 101 -10.24 0.21 -9.25
N PRO A 102 -9.09 0.65 -9.80
CA PRO A 102 -8.74 0.27 -11.15
C PRO A 102 -8.85 -1.25 -11.28
N GLY A 103 -9.61 -1.74 -12.24
CA GLY A 103 -9.76 -3.19 -12.47
C GLY A 103 -8.43 -3.89 -12.77
N SER A 104 -7.35 -3.11 -12.94
CA SER A 104 -5.97 -3.58 -12.95
C SER A 104 -5.04 -2.47 -12.46
N PHE A 105 -4.18 -2.81 -11.52
CA PHE A 105 -3.05 -1.94 -11.17
C PHE A 105 -1.91 -2.20 -12.15
N GLY A 106 -1.31 -1.13 -12.68
CA GLY A 106 -0.10 -1.26 -13.49
C GLY A 106 1.05 -1.90 -12.71
N LYS A 107 2.02 -2.45 -13.42
CA LYS A 107 3.25 -2.97 -12.80
C LYS A 107 4.21 -1.86 -12.36
N ALA A 108 3.97 -0.63 -12.76
CA ALA A 108 4.78 0.54 -12.41
C ALA A 108 3.89 1.77 -12.32
N ALA A 109 4.29 2.72 -11.51
CA ALA A 109 3.67 4.03 -11.38
C ALA A 109 4.73 5.09 -11.07
N SER A 110 4.50 6.32 -11.55
CA SER A 110 5.29 7.49 -11.16
C SER A 110 4.60 8.24 -10.04
N VAL A 111 5.38 8.65 -9.04
CA VAL A 111 4.93 9.50 -7.94
C VAL A 111 5.65 10.84 -8.06
N PRO A 112 4.94 11.95 -8.16
CA PRO A 112 5.56 13.26 -8.17
C PRO A 112 6.21 13.55 -6.81
N VAL A 113 7.36 14.22 -6.84
CA VAL A 113 8.10 14.64 -5.67
C VAL A 113 8.35 16.14 -5.78
N TYR A 114 7.86 16.88 -4.84
CA TYR A 114 8.01 18.33 -4.80
C TYR A 114 9.10 18.73 -3.82
N ALA A 115 10.15 19.38 -4.32
CA ALA A 115 11.27 19.83 -3.54
C ALA A 115 10.96 21.16 -2.86
N ALA A 116 10.40 21.09 -1.67
CA ALA A 116 10.20 22.29 -0.85
C ALA A 116 11.55 22.98 -0.58
N SER A 117 11.74 24.18 -1.12
CA SER A 117 13.01 24.92 -1.05
C SER A 117 12.85 26.40 -0.67
N ALA A 118 11.63 26.88 -0.53
CA ALA A 118 11.36 28.30 -0.35
C ALA A 118 12.06 28.87 0.90
N GLY A 119 12.87 29.90 0.66
CA GLY A 119 13.40 30.76 1.69
C GLY A 119 14.57 30.25 2.53
N ASN A 120 14.96 28.99 2.42
CA ASN A 120 15.95 28.38 3.31
C ASN A 120 17.27 28.06 2.61
N THR A 121 18.38 28.40 3.27
CA THR A 121 19.75 28.03 2.86
C THR A 121 20.23 26.72 3.47
N ASP A 122 19.59 26.26 4.55
CA ASP A 122 19.99 25.03 5.23
C ASP A 122 19.56 23.78 4.44
N LYS A 123 20.56 23.12 3.86
CA LYS A 123 20.36 21.91 3.08
C LYS A 123 19.78 20.75 3.90
N ALA A 124 19.89 20.76 5.22
CA ALA A 124 19.38 19.67 6.06
C ALA A 124 17.85 19.62 6.06
N HIS A 125 17.20 20.76 5.91
CA HIS A 125 15.75 20.89 6.02
C HIS A 125 15.01 21.06 4.68
N LYS A 126 15.75 21.14 3.57
CA LYS A 126 15.16 21.26 2.22
C LYS A 126 14.80 19.94 1.60
N GLY A 127 13.80 19.99 0.72
CA GLY A 127 13.48 18.94 -0.24
C GLY A 127 12.89 17.67 0.34
N TRP A 128 12.50 17.65 1.59
CA TRP A 128 11.85 16.49 2.19
C TRP A 128 10.41 16.34 1.72
N TYR A 129 10.08 15.19 1.20
CA TYR A 129 8.75 14.85 0.70
C TYR A 129 8.34 13.45 1.15
N LEU A 130 7.10 13.30 1.61
CA LEU A 130 6.55 12.02 2.02
C LEU A 130 5.80 11.39 0.86
N CYS A 131 6.43 10.43 0.22
CA CYS A 131 5.85 9.60 -0.83
C CYS A 131 5.08 8.43 -0.25
N GLY A 132 4.24 7.84 -1.09
CA GLY A 132 3.58 6.58 -0.79
C GLY A 132 3.76 5.55 -1.90
N ASN A 133 3.62 4.28 -1.55
CA ASN A 133 3.55 3.20 -2.52
C ASN A 133 2.20 3.28 -3.27
N PRO A 134 2.18 3.63 -4.57
CA PRO A 134 0.95 3.77 -5.36
C PRO A 134 0.46 2.44 -5.93
N LEU A 135 1.08 1.33 -5.54
CA LEU A 135 0.77 -0.01 -6.03
C LEU A 135 0.30 -0.90 -4.86
N PRO A 136 -0.66 -1.79 -5.09
CA PRO A 136 -1.09 -2.77 -4.09
C PRO A 136 -0.09 -3.91 -3.92
N SER A 137 1.10 -3.77 -4.48
CA SER A 137 2.18 -4.76 -4.51
C SER A 137 3.42 -4.23 -3.80
N PRO A 138 4.29 -5.09 -3.28
CA PRO A 138 5.61 -4.67 -2.82
C PRO A 138 6.42 -4.03 -3.95
N ILE A 139 7.32 -3.12 -3.58
CA ILE A 139 8.25 -2.46 -4.50
C ILE A 139 9.67 -2.81 -4.10
N SER A 140 10.48 -3.33 -5.05
CA SER A 140 11.91 -3.54 -4.81
C SER A 140 12.69 -2.26 -5.10
N LEU A 141 13.50 -1.80 -4.15
CA LEU A 141 14.35 -0.64 -4.36
C LEU A 141 15.43 -0.87 -5.41
N SER A 142 15.81 -2.13 -5.66
CA SER A 142 16.77 -2.48 -6.73
C SER A 142 16.24 -2.18 -8.13
N GLN A 143 14.93 -1.99 -8.29
CA GLN A 143 14.30 -1.63 -9.55
C GLN A 143 14.03 -0.12 -9.70
N ILE A 144 14.33 0.67 -8.70
CA ILE A 144 14.21 2.13 -8.78
C ILE A 144 15.47 2.67 -9.47
N SER A 145 15.26 3.35 -10.59
CA SER A 145 16.36 3.99 -11.30
C SER A 145 16.94 5.15 -10.51
N ALA A 146 18.25 5.30 -10.58
CA ALA A 146 18.93 6.46 -10.00
C ALA A 146 18.35 7.76 -10.58
N ASN A 147 18.07 8.71 -9.70
CA ASN A 147 17.56 10.03 -10.07
C ASN A 147 18.47 11.11 -9.46
N PRO A 148 19.15 11.92 -10.28
CA PRO A 148 20.11 12.91 -9.79
C PRO A 148 19.47 14.04 -8.96
N ALA A 149 18.16 14.21 -9.05
CA ALA A 149 17.43 15.16 -8.21
C ALA A 149 17.15 14.59 -6.79
N LEU A 150 17.30 13.30 -6.58
CA LEU A 150 17.18 12.68 -5.25
C LEU A 150 18.55 12.50 -4.61
N ASP A 151 18.60 12.44 -3.28
CA ASP A 151 19.85 12.20 -2.52
C ASP A 151 20.31 10.72 -2.55
N GLY A 152 19.58 9.87 -3.26
CA GLY A 152 19.92 8.45 -3.45
C GLY A 152 19.41 7.51 -2.37
N ASN A 153 18.64 8.01 -1.41
CA ASN A 153 18.08 7.20 -0.35
C ASN A 153 16.56 7.34 -0.25
N ILE A 154 15.94 6.35 0.33
CA ILE A 154 14.61 6.46 0.92
C ILE A 154 14.71 6.29 2.44
N TYR A 155 13.80 6.93 3.17
CA TYR A 155 13.81 6.93 4.62
C TYR A 155 12.46 6.43 5.12
N ILE A 156 12.51 5.43 6.00
CA ILE A 156 11.35 4.73 6.51
C ILE A 156 11.31 4.84 8.02
N TYR A 157 10.16 5.06 8.57
CA TYR A 157 9.94 5.02 10.01
C TYR A 157 9.39 3.65 10.40
N ASP A 158 10.09 2.92 11.26
CA ASP A 158 9.72 1.56 11.70
C ASP A 158 8.81 1.53 12.94
N GLY A 159 8.39 2.71 13.41
CA GLY A 159 7.63 2.88 14.65
C GLY A 159 8.50 3.34 15.84
N ASN A 160 9.83 3.24 15.73
CA ASN A 160 10.78 3.66 16.76
C ASN A 160 11.81 4.66 16.21
N ALA A 161 12.37 4.40 15.03
CA ALA A 161 13.42 5.19 14.44
C ALA A 161 13.26 5.32 12.92
N TYR A 162 13.94 6.29 12.34
CA TYR A 162 14.11 6.40 10.89
C TYR A 162 15.28 5.55 10.44
N GLU A 163 15.05 4.69 9.49
CA GLU A 163 16.08 3.92 8.78
C GLU A 163 16.21 4.44 7.34
N SER A 164 17.45 4.51 6.82
CA SER A 164 17.71 4.89 5.43
C SER A 164 18.13 3.67 4.62
N TYR A 165 17.58 3.56 3.42
CA TYR A 165 17.90 2.50 2.48
C TYR A 165 18.31 3.11 1.15
N PRO A 166 19.49 2.77 0.60
CA PRO A 166 19.91 3.24 -0.71
C PRO A 166 18.93 2.82 -1.81
N ILE A 167 18.62 3.73 -2.73
CA ILE A 167 17.99 3.39 -4.00
C ILE A 167 18.90 2.41 -4.73
N GLY A 168 18.35 1.33 -5.30
CA GLY A 168 19.14 0.24 -5.88
C GLY A 168 19.47 -0.89 -4.91
N SER A 169 19.16 -0.76 -3.62
CA SER A 169 19.35 -1.84 -2.64
C SER A 169 18.30 -2.95 -2.76
N GLU A 170 18.56 -4.08 -2.12
CA GLU A 170 17.65 -5.25 -2.08
C GLU A 170 16.46 -5.07 -1.10
N TYR A 171 16.29 -3.87 -0.53
CA TYR A 171 15.16 -3.62 0.34
C TYR A 171 13.85 -3.63 -0.44
N VAL A 172 12.81 -4.18 0.19
CA VAL A 172 11.47 -4.26 -0.39
C VAL A 172 10.49 -3.45 0.45
N LEU A 173 9.92 -2.42 -0.18
CA LEU A 173 8.84 -1.63 0.39
C LEU A 173 7.53 -2.42 0.37
N PRO A 174 6.89 -2.62 1.51
CA PRO A 174 5.57 -3.25 1.55
C PRO A 174 4.49 -2.47 0.80
N PRO A 175 3.37 -3.12 0.43
CA PRO A 175 2.17 -2.40 0.02
C PRO A 175 1.72 -1.42 1.10
N PHE A 176 1.06 -0.35 0.70
CA PHE A 176 0.49 0.69 1.60
C PHE A 176 1.52 1.41 2.48
N SER A 177 2.81 1.22 2.25
CA SER A 177 3.84 1.93 3.00
C SER A 177 4.05 3.34 2.47
N ALA A 178 4.32 4.29 3.37
CA ALA A 178 4.84 5.59 3.04
C ALA A 178 6.30 5.71 3.46
N PHE A 179 7.05 6.57 2.77
CA PHE A 179 8.48 6.75 2.95
C PHE A 179 8.89 8.17 2.57
N PHE A 180 9.89 8.69 3.23
CA PHE A 180 10.47 9.96 2.84
C PHE A 180 11.51 9.80 1.75
N VAL A 181 11.56 10.82 0.89
CA VAL A 181 12.67 11.10 -0.02
C VAL A 181 13.14 12.52 0.19
N LYS A 182 14.36 12.81 -0.25
CA LYS A 182 14.92 14.15 -0.23
C LYS A 182 15.33 14.55 -1.64
N ALA A 183 14.70 15.60 -2.16
CA ALA A 183 14.90 16.08 -3.52
C ALA A 183 15.53 17.47 -3.57
N SER A 184 16.41 17.71 -4.52
CA SER A 184 17.04 19.00 -4.77
C SER A 184 16.24 19.87 -5.75
N ALA A 185 15.33 19.28 -6.51
CA ALA A 185 14.42 19.92 -7.44
C ALA A 185 13.15 19.06 -7.58
N ASP A 186 12.07 19.65 -8.07
CA ASP A 186 10.86 18.91 -8.40
C ASP A 186 11.19 17.81 -9.42
N THR A 187 10.68 16.63 -9.16
CA THR A 187 10.99 15.44 -9.93
C THR A 187 9.88 14.39 -9.78
N GLU A 188 10.12 13.20 -10.29
CA GLU A 188 9.28 12.03 -10.04
C GLU A 188 10.13 10.84 -9.63
N ILE A 189 9.56 9.95 -8.85
CA ILE A 189 10.11 8.63 -8.56
C ILE A 189 9.27 7.56 -9.27
N LYS A 190 9.92 6.76 -10.09
CA LYS A 190 9.27 5.66 -10.80
C LYS A 190 9.39 4.39 -9.98
N LEU A 191 8.26 3.89 -9.54
CA LEU A 191 8.14 2.72 -8.68
C LEU A 191 7.64 1.54 -9.50
N THR A 192 8.29 0.40 -9.37
CA THR A 192 7.93 -0.82 -10.11
C THR A 192 7.63 -1.93 -9.11
N ALA A 193 6.51 -2.63 -9.31
CA ALA A 193 6.15 -3.78 -8.49
C ALA A 193 7.28 -4.82 -8.50
N ALA A 194 7.67 -5.28 -7.33
CA ALA A 194 8.65 -6.35 -7.22
C ALA A 194 8.13 -7.59 -7.94
N ALA A 195 8.98 -8.22 -8.74
CA ALA A 195 8.69 -9.54 -9.23
C ALA A 195 8.60 -10.47 -8.00
N LEU A 196 7.43 -11.06 -7.79
CA LEU A 196 7.27 -12.06 -6.75
C LEU A 196 8.11 -13.27 -7.16
N SER A 197 9.36 -13.34 -6.70
CA SER A 197 10.16 -14.54 -6.84
C SER A 197 9.58 -15.59 -5.89
N THR A 198 9.56 -16.85 -6.33
CA THR A 198 9.15 -18.00 -5.53
C THR A 198 10.06 -18.23 -4.31
N ASN A 199 11.20 -17.59 -4.27
CA ASN A 199 12.06 -17.51 -3.08
C ASN A 199 11.57 -16.33 -2.24
N ALA A 200 10.88 -16.68 -1.17
CA ALA A 200 10.30 -15.74 -0.21
C ALA A 200 11.18 -14.50 -0.01
N VAL A 201 10.76 -13.38 -0.58
CA VAL A 201 11.23 -12.09 -0.14
C VAL A 201 10.86 -12.02 1.34
N ARG A 202 11.85 -12.16 2.23
CA ARG A 202 11.66 -11.90 3.64
C ARG A 202 11.37 -10.41 3.75
N LEU A 203 10.09 -10.05 3.71
CA LEU A 203 9.65 -8.77 4.22
C LEU A 203 10.16 -8.73 5.66
N LYS A 204 11.10 -7.83 5.94
CA LYS A 204 11.51 -7.58 7.32
C LYS A 204 10.22 -7.24 8.06
N THR A 205 9.81 -8.12 8.97
CA THR A 205 8.55 -8.09 9.70
C THR A 205 8.52 -6.85 10.59
N GLY A 206 8.02 -5.76 10.07
CA GLY A 206 7.87 -4.51 10.79
C GLY A 206 6.62 -3.73 10.43
N TYR A 207 5.88 -4.17 9.40
CA TYR A 207 4.63 -3.54 9.02
C TYR A 207 3.48 -4.53 9.14
N PRO A 208 2.78 -4.52 10.25
CA PRO A 208 1.70 -5.46 10.51
C PRO A 208 0.33 -4.96 10.02
N PHE A 209 0.29 -4.22 8.91
CA PHE A 209 -0.99 -3.77 8.37
C PHE A 209 -1.61 -4.83 7.49
N SER A 210 -2.87 -5.13 7.76
CA SER A 210 -3.78 -5.68 6.78
C SER A 210 -4.78 -4.61 6.38
N VAL A 211 -4.81 -4.26 5.10
CA VAL A 211 -5.90 -3.50 4.53
C VAL A 211 -6.81 -4.52 3.85
N ALA A 212 -8.03 -4.66 4.35
CA ALA A 212 -9.04 -5.48 3.72
C ALA A 212 -9.92 -4.59 2.85
N ALA A 213 -10.07 -4.91 1.57
CA ALA A 213 -11.13 -4.36 0.75
C ALA A 213 -12.27 -5.38 0.69
N THR A 214 -13.45 -4.97 1.09
CA THR A 214 -14.66 -5.76 0.89
C THR A 214 -15.37 -5.21 -0.35
N GLU A 215 -15.35 -5.97 -1.44
CA GLU A 215 -16.22 -5.69 -2.58
C GLU A 215 -17.58 -6.35 -2.42
N PRO A 216 -18.66 -5.69 -2.89
CA PRO A 216 -19.90 -6.38 -3.16
C PRO A 216 -19.75 -7.22 -4.44
N GLU A 217 -19.67 -8.51 -4.25
CA GLU A 217 -20.03 -9.61 -5.17
C GLU A 217 -19.28 -9.91 -6.47
N GLU A 218 -18.24 -9.24 -6.92
CA GLU A 218 -17.40 -9.80 -8.01
C GLU A 218 -15.92 -9.48 -7.84
N VAL A 219 -15.14 -10.49 -7.42
CA VAL A 219 -13.67 -10.41 -7.46
C VAL A 219 -13.21 -10.80 -8.86
N ALA A 220 -12.79 -9.83 -9.64
CA ALA A 220 -12.11 -10.11 -10.90
C ALA A 220 -10.66 -10.55 -10.61
N VAL A 221 -10.36 -11.81 -10.86
CA VAL A 221 -8.97 -12.30 -10.85
C VAL A 221 -8.33 -11.93 -12.17
N HIS A 222 -7.48 -10.91 -12.19
CA HIS A 222 -6.67 -10.63 -13.36
C HIS A 222 -5.46 -11.56 -13.43
N ASN A 223 -5.50 -12.51 -14.35
CA ASN A 223 -4.40 -13.38 -14.69
C ASN A 223 -3.38 -12.67 -15.59
N SER A 224 -2.21 -12.36 -15.10
CA SER A 224 -1.15 -11.76 -15.91
C SER A 224 -0.03 -12.72 -16.35
N VAL A 225 -0.17 -14.04 -16.14
CA VAL A 225 0.87 -15.00 -16.59
C VAL A 225 0.26 -16.31 -17.05
N PHE A 226 -0.39 -16.31 -18.21
CA PHE A 226 -0.49 -17.50 -19.04
C PHE A 226 -0.29 -17.09 -20.51
N SER A 227 0.94 -17.26 -21.00
CA SER A 227 1.19 -17.23 -22.43
C SER A 227 0.65 -18.52 -23.04
N GLY A 228 -0.39 -18.40 -23.84
CA GLY A 228 -0.92 -19.49 -24.65
C GLY A 228 -2.29 -19.98 -24.22
N THR A 229 -3.27 -19.75 -25.10
CA THR A 229 -4.63 -20.28 -25.13
C THR A 229 -5.47 -20.17 -23.87
N GLU A 230 -6.58 -19.48 -23.98
CA GLU A 230 -7.62 -19.12 -23.00
C GLU A 230 -7.82 -20.10 -21.84
N LYS A 231 -6.98 -20.00 -20.82
CA LYS A 231 -7.19 -20.71 -19.55
C LYS A 231 -7.92 -19.77 -18.59
N LYS A 232 -9.09 -20.19 -18.16
CA LYS A 232 -9.91 -19.37 -17.25
C LYS A 232 -9.67 -19.80 -15.81
N CYS A 233 -9.08 -18.87 -15.02
CA CYS A 233 -9.05 -18.96 -13.58
C CYS A 233 -9.79 -17.74 -13.03
N TYR A 234 -10.83 -17.93 -12.24
CA TYR A 234 -11.61 -16.85 -11.65
C TYR A 234 -12.18 -17.24 -10.30
N LEU A 235 -12.39 -16.26 -9.45
CA LEU A 235 -13.03 -16.42 -8.16
C LEU A 235 -14.47 -15.89 -8.25
N LYS A 236 -15.45 -16.70 -7.82
CA LYS A 236 -16.83 -16.26 -7.66
C LYS A 236 -17.30 -16.56 -6.24
N GLY A 237 -17.57 -15.50 -5.49
CA GLY A 237 -17.77 -15.62 -4.05
C GLY A 237 -16.51 -16.17 -3.37
N LYS A 238 -16.65 -17.29 -2.66
CA LYS A 238 -15.53 -17.99 -2.01
C LYS A 238 -15.07 -19.25 -2.76
N ILE A 239 -15.41 -19.38 -4.05
CA ILE A 239 -15.05 -20.55 -4.85
C ILE A 239 -14.13 -20.12 -5.98
N LEU A 240 -12.93 -20.70 -6.00
CA LEU A 240 -12.00 -20.58 -7.11
C LEU A 240 -12.34 -21.60 -8.19
N TYR A 241 -12.60 -21.11 -9.40
CA TYR A 241 -12.88 -21.90 -10.58
C TYR A 241 -11.62 -21.97 -11.44
N LEU A 242 -11.24 -23.17 -11.81
CA LEU A 242 -10.09 -23.48 -12.66
C LEU A 242 -10.57 -24.32 -13.84
N SER A 243 -10.23 -23.93 -15.05
CA SER A 243 -10.57 -24.70 -16.26
C SER A 243 -9.33 -24.97 -17.09
N ASP A 244 -9.36 -26.08 -17.83
CA ASP A 244 -8.34 -26.48 -18.79
C ASP A 244 -6.93 -26.65 -18.21
N LEU A 245 -6.84 -27.18 -16.98
CA LEU A 245 -5.58 -27.50 -16.34
C LEU A 245 -4.87 -28.64 -17.08
N PRO A 246 -3.59 -28.44 -17.51
CA PRO A 246 -2.90 -29.43 -18.35
C PRO A 246 -2.46 -30.68 -17.57
N SER A 247 -2.30 -30.56 -16.26
CA SER A 247 -1.80 -31.64 -15.39
C SER A 247 -2.28 -31.44 -13.96
N THR A 248 -1.92 -32.39 -13.09
CA THR A 248 -2.00 -32.17 -11.64
C THR A 248 -1.13 -31.00 -11.23
N GLY A 249 -1.55 -30.29 -10.20
CA GLY A 249 -0.82 -29.13 -9.71
C GLY A 249 -1.20 -28.75 -8.29
N THR A 250 -0.82 -27.56 -7.89
CA THR A 250 -1.12 -27.00 -6.59
C THR A 250 -1.69 -25.60 -6.70
N VAL A 251 -2.66 -25.28 -5.84
CA VAL A 251 -3.10 -23.91 -5.56
C VAL A 251 -2.56 -23.54 -4.19
N ARG A 252 -1.76 -22.50 -4.16
CA ARG A 252 -1.22 -21.93 -2.94
C ARG A 252 -1.90 -20.59 -2.69
N VAL A 253 -2.50 -20.44 -1.54
CA VAL A 253 -3.11 -19.18 -1.10
C VAL A 253 -2.22 -18.57 -0.04
N SER A 254 -1.79 -17.35 -0.27
CA SER A 254 -0.98 -16.57 0.67
C SER A 254 -1.68 -15.26 0.99
N ASP A 255 -1.44 -14.73 2.18
CA ASP A 255 -1.77 -13.34 2.44
C ASP A 255 -0.80 -12.41 1.67
N PHE A 256 -1.07 -11.12 1.67
CA PHE A 256 -0.25 -10.13 0.96
C PHE A 256 1.16 -9.99 1.55
N THR A 257 1.44 -10.55 2.73
CA THR A 257 2.79 -10.62 3.32
C THR A 257 3.60 -11.80 2.79
N GLY A 258 2.98 -12.67 1.95
CA GLY A 258 3.59 -13.88 1.43
C GLY A 258 3.47 -15.09 2.38
N ARG A 259 2.80 -14.94 3.54
CA ARG A 259 2.54 -16.06 4.44
C ARG A 259 1.53 -17.00 3.79
N VAL A 260 1.91 -18.25 3.62
CA VAL A 260 1.03 -19.28 3.08
C VAL A 260 -0.06 -19.61 4.09
N LEU A 261 -1.31 -19.44 3.67
CA LEU A 261 -2.51 -19.71 4.46
C LEU A 261 -3.05 -21.10 4.18
N SER A 262 -3.01 -21.52 2.91
CA SER A 262 -3.41 -22.88 2.53
C SER A 262 -2.72 -23.32 1.24
N VAL A 263 -2.60 -24.64 1.09
CA VAL A 263 -2.11 -25.29 -0.13
C VAL A 263 -3.07 -26.41 -0.48
N HIS A 264 -3.53 -26.44 -1.72
CA HIS A 264 -4.49 -27.42 -2.21
C HIS A 264 -3.95 -28.10 -3.46
N SER A 265 -4.10 -29.40 -3.54
CA SER A 265 -3.81 -30.17 -4.75
C SER A 265 -4.98 -30.08 -5.73
N ILE A 266 -4.69 -29.91 -7.01
CA ILE A 266 -5.67 -29.85 -8.10
C ILE A 266 -5.40 -30.91 -9.12
N LEU A 267 -6.47 -31.41 -9.73
CA LEU A 267 -6.42 -32.44 -10.79
C LEU A 267 -6.45 -31.80 -12.19
N PRO A 268 -6.00 -32.52 -13.22
CA PRO A 268 -6.13 -32.06 -14.62
C PRO A 268 -7.58 -31.80 -15.01
N GLY A 269 -7.78 -30.87 -15.92
CA GLY A 269 -9.11 -30.47 -16.40
C GLY A 269 -9.69 -29.30 -15.62
N SER A 270 -10.99 -29.33 -15.35
CA SER A 270 -11.66 -28.27 -14.62
C SER A 270 -11.83 -28.64 -13.15
N SER A 271 -11.53 -27.71 -12.25
CA SER A 271 -11.64 -27.89 -10.81
C SER A 271 -12.30 -26.69 -10.16
N THR A 272 -13.00 -26.95 -9.07
CA THR A 272 -13.54 -25.90 -8.20
C THR A 272 -12.97 -26.09 -6.80
N LEU A 273 -12.47 -25.01 -6.21
CA LEU A 273 -11.85 -25.04 -4.89
C LEU A 273 -12.54 -24.03 -3.98
N PRO A 274 -13.28 -24.47 -2.96
CA PRO A 274 -13.83 -23.57 -1.96
C PRO A 274 -12.71 -23.02 -1.08
N LEU A 275 -12.64 -21.70 -0.95
CA LEU A 275 -11.65 -20.99 -0.13
C LEU A 275 -12.36 -20.41 1.10
N SER A 276 -12.06 -20.98 2.27
CA SER A 276 -12.56 -20.47 3.56
C SER A 276 -11.63 -19.34 4.06
N LEU A 277 -11.66 -18.20 3.36
CA LEU A 277 -10.85 -17.05 3.69
C LEU A 277 -11.73 -15.95 4.30
N PRO A 278 -11.25 -15.22 5.33
CA PRO A 278 -11.85 -13.96 5.74
C PRO A 278 -11.85 -12.96 4.58
N ALA A 279 -12.58 -11.86 4.72
CA ALA A 279 -12.44 -10.76 3.78
C ALA A 279 -10.99 -10.24 3.81
N GLY A 280 -10.38 -10.00 2.64
CA GLY A 280 -9.00 -9.54 2.57
C GLY A 280 -8.38 -9.72 1.19
N PHE A 281 -7.15 -9.20 1.03
CA PHE A 281 -6.34 -9.42 -0.16
C PHE A 281 -5.52 -10.70 -0.02
N TYR A 282 -5.52 -11.51 -1.06
CA TYR A 282 -4.81 -12.77 -1.11
C TYR A 282 -4.08 -12.92 -2.43
N ILE A 283 -2.95 -13.58 -2.37
CA ILE A 283 -2.21 -14.03 -3.56
C ILE A 283 -2.55 -15.50 -3.76
N ILE A 284 -3.18 -15.80 -4.90
CA ILE A 284 -3.50 -17.16 -5.29
C ILE A 284 -2.54 -17.56 -6.40
N ASN A 285 -1.63 -18.45 -6.10
CA ASN A 285 -0.70 -19.00 -7.08
C ASN A 285 -1.17 -20.39 -7.51
N VAL A 286 -1.38 -20.58 -8.82
CA VAL A 286 -1.80 -21.85 -9.40
C VAL A 286 -0.62 -22.39 -10.24
N GLU A 287 -0.08 -23.51 -9.82
CA GLU A 287 0.99 -24.21 -10.51
C GLU A 287 0.43 -25.53 -11.07
N ALA A 288 0.35 -25.65 -12.38
CA ALA A 288 -0.10 -26.87 -13.04
C ALA A 288 0.77 -27.14 -14.29
N GLY A 289 1.58 -28.19 -14.23
CA GLY A 289 2.48 -28.64 -15.29
C GLY A 289 3.88 -28.02 -15.24
N HIS A 290 4.87 -28.86 -15.53
CA HIS A 290 6.21 -28.42 -15.89
C HIS A 290 6.27 -28.28 -17.40
N TYR A 291 6.65 -27.11 -17.90
CA TYR A 291 7.15 -27.00 -19.26
C TYR A 291 8.61 -27.45 -19.25
N HIS A 292 8.90 -28.50 -19.99
CA HIS A 292 10.25 -28.84 -20.39
C HIS A 292 10.66 -28.01 -21.62
#